data_d2bad303a44a890483f6195eaa647e5e
#
_entry.id   d2bad303a44a890483f6195eaa647e5e
#
_cell.length_a   1.000
_cell.length_b   1.000
_cell.length_c   1.000
_cell.angle_alpha   90.00
_cell.angle_beta   90.00
_cell.angle_gamma   90.00
#
_symmetry.space_group_name_H-M   'P 1'
#
loop_
_entity.id
_entity.type
_entity.pdbx_description
1 polymer ?
#
loop_
_entity_poly.entity_id
_entity_poly.type
_entity_poly.pdbx_seq_one_letter_code
_entity_poly.pdbx_strand_id
1 'polypeptide(L)'
;MDYNEQLKMKASQVKKLLDDVIRTDYEFEGIKASPDVTGYRNKMEYTFGDEFKDGPLALGLHKRSSMYDIVTCDGCLLVDEDYDRILNCVHEHMSRAGLPFFHKVTHKGYLRHLLVRKAVKTGDILIDLITTTQMEYSLDALADELKALDLKGHITGFLHTYNDSVADAIKNERTEIVLGQDFFYEELLGLTFRITPFSFFQTNSLGAEVLYSTAREYIGTTKDKTVFDLYSGTGTIAQLMAPVAKKVIGVEIVEEAVVAARENAAHNGLTQCEFIAGDVLKVIDDIKDKPDIIILDPPRDGIHPKALPKILSYGVDHIVYISCKASSLARDLVTIQDMGYSVEKACCVDMFPMTGNVETVVLLSHKKPDGHINVKVEFG
;
A
#
# COMPACT_ATOMS: atom_id res chain seq x y z
N MET A 1 13.87 -5.03 21.09
CA MET A 1 13.13 -6.33 21.09
C MET A 1 13.68 -7.15 19.95
N ASP A 2 14.05 -8.40 20.20
CA ASP A 2 14.47 -9.35 19.17
C ASP A 2 13.37 -9.53 18.11
N TYR A 3 13.76 -9.76 16.85
CA TYR A 3 12.78 -9.81 15.75
C TYR A 3 11.82 -10.99 15.87
N ASN A 4 12.30 -12.15 16.33
CA ASN A 4 11.44 -13.30 16.55
C ASN A 4 10.39 -13.04 17.65
N GLU A 5 10.74 -12.27 18.68
CA GLU A 5 9.80 -11.86 19.72
C GLU A 5 8.75 -10.85 19.18
N GLN A 6 9.16 -9.96 18.24
CA GLN A 6 8.21 -9.09 17.55
C GLN A 6 7.20 -9.91 16.73
N LEU A 7 7.66 -10.92 15.99
CA LEU A 7 6.81 -11.81 15.22
C LEU A 7 5.80 -12.56 16.10
N LYS A 8 6.27 -13.16 17.19
CA LYS A 8 5.40 -13.86 18.15
C LYS A 8 4.35 -12.94 18.74
N MET A 9 4.73 -11.72 19.13
CA MET A 9 3.82 -10.72 19.67
C MET A 9 2.74 -10.35 18.66
N LYS A 10 3.13 -10.01 17.42
CA LYS A 10 2.20 -9.65 16.34
C LYS A 10 1.23 -10.79 16.03
N ALA A 11 1.74 -11.99 15.84
CA ALA A 11 0.92 -13.19 15.58
C ALA A 11 -0.08 -13.45 16.71
N SER A 12 0.37 -13.38 17.97
CA SER A 12 -0.49 -13.58 19.14
C SER A 12 -1.61 -12.53 19.25
N GLN A 13 -1.30 -11.25 18.96
CA GLN A 13 -2.29 -10.17 18.97
C GLN A 13 -3.37 -10.39 17.90
N VAL A 14 -2.96 -10.72 16.66
CA VAL A 14 -3.91 -10.99 15.57
C VAL A 14 -4.72 -12.24 15.88
N LYS A 15 -4.06 -13.34 16.27
CA LYS A 15 -4.76 -14.59 16.60
C LYS A 15 -5.83 -14.37 17.65
N LYS A 16 -5.53 -13.62 18.71
CA LYS A 16 -6.52 -13.29 19.75
C LYS A 16 -7.75 -12.58 19.18
N LEU A 17 -7.53 -11.55 18.32
CA LEU A 17 -8.65 -10.83 17.68
C LEU A 17 -9.50 -11.73 16.79
N LEU A 18 -8.86 -12.67 16.08
CA LEU A 18 -9.56 -13.63 15.22
C LEU A 18 -10.33 -14.67 16.05
N ASP A 19 -9.70 -15.24 17.10
CA ASP A 19 -10.32 -16.21 18.00
C ASP A 19 -11.57 -15.63 18.72
N ASP A 20 -11.60 -14.32 18.99
CA ASP A 20 -12.73 -13.65 19.63
C ASP A 20 -13.98 -13.57 18.72
N VAL A 21 -13.83 -13.69 17.39
CA VAL A 21 -14.92 -13.49 16.42
C VAL A 21 -15.20 -14.68 15.51
N ILE A 22 -14.22 -15.56 15.26
CA ILE A 22 -14.40 -16.73 14.38
C ILE A 22 -15.17 -17.81 15.14
N ARG A 23 -16.23 -18.33 14.50
CA ARG A 23 -17.19 -19.25 15.12
C ARG A 23 -16.93 -20.72 14.81
N THR A 24 -16.03 -21.02 13.90
CA THR A 24 -15.67 -22.37 13.46
C THR A 24 -14.19 -22.63 13.70
N ASP A 25 -13.81 -23.89 13.76
CA ASP A 25 -12.39 -24.23 13.72
C ASP A 25 -11.76 -23.71 12.42
N TYR A 26 -10.55 -23.15 12.53
CA TYR A 26 -9.76 -22.65 11.41
C TYR A 26 -8.27 -22.91 11.66
N GLU A 27 -7.50 -22.97 10.58
CA GLU A 27 -6.06 -23.10 10.67
C GLU A 27 -5.39 -21.72 10.79
N PHE A 28 -4.66 -21.48 11.87
CA PHE A 28 -3.82 -20.30 12.00
C PHE A 28 -2.37 -20.66 11.68
N GLU A 29 -1.89 -20.28 10.50
CA GLU A 29 -0.52 -20.62 10.00
C GLU A 29 0.60 -19.77 10.66
N GLY A 30 0.25 -18.87 11.57
CA GLY A 30 1.21 -18.00 12.27
C GLY A 30 1.55 -16.75 11.47
N ILE A 31 2.83 -16.37 11.44
CA ILE A 31 3.31 -15.16 10.77
C ILE A 31 4.52 -15.45 9.89
N LYS A 32 4.47 -15.02 8.63
CA LYS A 32 5.60 -15.01 7.71
C LYS A 32 6.42 -13.74 7.95
N ALA A 33 7.73 -13.91 8.11
CA ALA A 33 8.67 -12.82 8.35
C ALA A 33 8.88 -11.96 7.10
N SER A 34 9.27 -10.70 7.29
CA SER A 34 9.85 -9.89 6.21
C SER A 34 11.23 -10.45 5.82
N PRO A 35 11.56 -10.49 4.53
CA PRO A 35 12.92 -10.86 4.09
C PRO A 35 13.99 -9.95 4.69
N ASP A 36 13.72 -8.65 4.74
CA ASP A 36 14.58 -7.65 5.36
C ASP A 36 13.90 -7.05 6.60
N VAL A 37 14.66 -6.90 7.69
CA VAL A 37 14.20 -6.32 8.96
C VAL A 37 14.52 -4.83 9.04
N THR A 38 15.57 -4.39 8.34
CA THR A 38 16.02 -3.00 8.23
C THR A 38 16.22 -2.64 6.77
N GLY A 39 16.16 -1.34 6.44
CA GLY A 39 16.37 -0.87 5.08
C GLY A 39 15.28 -1.31 4.08
N TYR A 40 14.19 -1.87 4.56
CA TYR A 40 13.15 -2.46 3.71
C TYR A 40 12.21 -1.44 3.06
N ARG A 41 12.14 -0.23 3.62
CA ARG A 41 11.16 0.76 3.21
C ARG A 41 11.63 1.52 1.97
N ASN A 42 10.81 1.46 0.92
CA ASN A 42 11.11 2.00 -0.40
C ASN A 42 10.49 3.38 -0.70
N LYS A 43 9.81 3.99 0.28
CA LYS A 43 9.20 5.33 0.17
C LYS A 43 9.25 6.04 1.51
N MET A 44 9.77 7.26 1.52
CA MET A 44 9.71 8.18 2.67
C MET A 44 9.22 9.55 2.24
N GLU A 45 8.38 10.13 3.08
CA GLU A 45 7.89 11.50 3.00
C GLU A 45 8.41 12.24 4.23
N TYR A 46 9.38 13.10 4.03
CA TYR A 46 9.93 13.97 5.07
C TYR A 46 9.25 15.33 5.01
N THR A 47 9.05 15.96 6.16
CA THR A 47 8.44 17.28 6.29
C THR A 47 9.49 18.29 6.70
N PHE A 48 9.47 19.49 6.09
CA PHE A 48 10.22 20.65 6.56
C PHE A 48 9.48 21.32 7.70
N GLY A 49 10.22 21.77 8.71
CA GLY A 49 9.69 22.45 9.87
C GLY A 49 10.78 22.90 10.81
N ASP A 50 10.45 22.99 12.08
CA ASP A 50 11.39 23.23 13.18
C ASP A 50 11.19 22.15 14.28
N GLU A 51 12.24 21.86 15.04
CA GLU A 51 12.18 20.90 16.14
C GLU A 51 11.48 21.49 17.38
N PHE A 52 11.56 22.80 17.52
CA PHE A 52 10.89 23.60 18.52
C PHE A 52 10.62 24.99 17.93
N LYS A 53 9.61 25.65 18.43
CA LYS A 53 9.15 26.96 17.94
C LYS A 53 10.31 27.94 17.73
N ASP A 54 10.39 28.51 16.53
CA ASP A 54 11.42 29.45 16.07
C ASP A 54 12.85 28.84 16.09
N GLY A 55 12.97 27.52 16.03
CA GLY A 55 14.22 26.78 15.93
C GLY A 55 14.82 26.80 14.53
N PRO A 56 15.99 26.15 14.35
CA PRO A 56 16.59 25.99 13.02
C PRO A 56 15.70 25.13 12.11
N LEU A 57 15.91 25.28 10.79
CA LEU A 57 15.23 24.42 9.82
C LEU A 57 15.55 22.97 10.12
N ALA A 58 14.53 22.15 10.20
CA ALA A 58 14.60 20.69 10.33
C ALA A 58 13.94 20.03 9.12
N LEU A 59 14.43 18.86 8.74
CA LEU A 59 13.84 18.01 7.71
C LEU A 59 13.75 16.58 8.25
N GLY A 60 12.52 16.06 8.39
CA GLY A 60 12.33 14.75 8.99
C GLY A 60 10.87 14.36 9.20
N LEU A 61 10.56 13.75 10.32
CA LEU A 61 9.23 13.27 10.65
C LEU A 61 8.61 14.06 11.82
N HIS A 62 7.28 14.07 11.84
CA HIS A 62 6.55 14.65 12.97
C HIS A 62 6.91 13.96 14.29
N LYS A 63 7.23 14.75 15.30
CA LYS A 63 7.43 14.27 16.66
C LYS A 63 6.14 13.64 17.18
N ARG A 64 6.26 12.48 17.80
CA ARG A 64 5.10 11.80 18.41
C ARG A 64 4.39 12.75 19.39
N SER A 65 3.08 12.89 19.23
CA SER A 65 2.22 13.77 20.03
C SER A 65 2.39 15.28 19.77
N SER A 66 3.12 15.67 18.72
CA SER A 66 3.16 17.06 18.23
C SER A 66 2.67 17.11 16.78
N MET A 67 1.91 18.16 16.47
CA MET A 67 1.47 18.44 15.08
C MET A 67 2.42 19.40 14.37
N TYR A 68 3.34 20.02 15.09
CA TYR A 68 4.19 21.10 14.58
C TYR A 68 5.66 20.72 14.57
N ASP A 69 6.14 20.05 15.63
CA ASP A 69 7.56 19.76 15.80
C ASP A 69 8.03 18.69 14.83
N ILE A 70 9.11 18.96 14.11
CA ILE A 70 9.75 18.04 13.17
C ILE A 70 11.08 17.56 13.76
N VAL A 71 11.27 16.26 13.83
CA VAL A 71 12.53 15.65 14.26
C VAL A 71 13.32 15.26 13.02
N THR A 72 14.53 15.77 12.89
CA THR A 72 15.46 15.34 11.84
C THR A 72 15.72 13.84 11.94
N CYS A 73 15.56 13.12 10.86
CA CYS A 73 15.61 11.65 10.80
C CYS A 73 16.81 11.15 10.02
N ASP A 74 18.02 11.38 10.54
CA ASP A 74 19.21 10.69 10.06
C ASP A 74 19.39 9.36 10.80
N GLY A 75 19.97 8.34 10.13
CA GLY A 75 20.18 7.01 10.68
C GLY A 75 18.88 6.22 10.90
N CYS A 76 17.84 6.45 10.13
CA CYS A 76 16.58 5.71 10.22
C CYS A 76 16.77 4.27 9.73
N LEU A 77 16.61 3.29 10.62
CA LEU A 77 16.79 1.87 10.30
C LEU A 77 15.74 1.30 9.32
N LEU A 78 14.65 2.02 9.04
CA LEU A 78 13.61 1.54 8.13
C LEU A 78 13.99 1.68 6.66
N VAL A 79 14.87 2.62 6.33
CA VAL A 79 15.37 2.92 4.98
C VAL A 79 16.85 2.61 4.86
N ASP A 80 17.35 2.50 3.64
CA ASP A 80 18.78 2.35 3.41
C ASP A 80 19.53 3.70 3.50
N GLU A 81 20.86 3.66 3.51
CA GLU A 81 21.72 4.84 3.69
C GLU A 81 21.60 5.91 2.59
N ASP A 82 21.10 5.57 1.40
CA ASP A 82 20.89 6.54 0.33
C ASP A 82 19.86 7.59 0.75
N TYR A 83 18.84 7.19 1.53
CA TYR A 83 17.85 8.12 2.05
C TYR A 83 18.47 9.15 2.99
N ASP A 84 19.37 8.73 3.88
CA ASP A 84 20.05 9.65 4.80
C ASP A 84 20.97 10.61 4.04
N ARG A 85 21.71 10.13 3.04
CA ARG A 85 22.57 10.96 2.19
C ARG A 85 21.78 12.01 1.41
N ILE A 86 20.63 11.62 0.83
CA ILE A 86 19.74 12.53 0.11
C ILE A 86 19.12 13.55 1.09
N LEU A 87 18.58 13.07 2.22
CA LEU A 87 17.97 13.93 3.23
C LEU A 87 18.96 14.98 3.72
N ASN A 88 20.19 14.58 4.08
CA ASN A 88 21.20 15.49 4.59
C ASN A 88 21.64 16.50 3.52
N CYS A 89 21.84 16.08 2.27
CA CYS A 89 22.16 16.96 1.16
C CYS A 89 21.09 18.05 0.98
N VAL A 90 19.82 17.64 0.92
CA VAL A 90 18.70 18.58 0.74
C VAL A 90 18.58 19.51 1.95
N HIS A 91 18.64 18.96 3.17
CA HIS A 91 18.55 19.75 4.40
C HIS A 91 19.65 20.81 4.51
N GLU A 92 20.91 20.43 4.26
CA GLU A 92 22.06 21.35 4.29
C GLU A 92 21.95 22.43 3.21
N HIS A 93 21.57 22.06 1.98
CA HIS A 93 21.37 23.01 0.88
C HIS A 93 20.30 24.06 1.23
N MET A 94 19.12 23.62 1.68
CA MET A 94 18.00 24.51 2.00
C MET A 94 18.29 25.37 3.23
N SER A 95 19.03 24.84 4.20
CA SER A 95 19.47 25.60 5.38
C SER A 95 20.47 26.70 4.98
N ARG A 96 21.46 26.41 4.11
CA ARG A 96 22.40 27.41 3.58
C ARG A 96 21.71 28.50 2.78
N ALA A 97 20.67 28.12 2.03
CA ALA A 97 19.86 29.07 1.25
C ALA A 97 18.94 29.93 2.12
N GLY A 98 18.76 29.61 3.38
CA GLY A 98 17.89 30.35 4.30
C GLY A 98 16.42 30.37 3.91
N LEU A 99 15.94 29.30 3.23
CA LEU A 99 14.57 29.24 2.74
C LEU A 99 13.59 28.89 3.87
N PRO A 100 12.46 29.63 4.01
CA PRO A 100 11.48 29.36 5.05
C PRO A 100 10.65 28.12 4.74
N PHE A 101 10.38 27.30 5.76
CA PHE A 101 9.39 26.25 5.66
C PHE A 101 7.94 26.81 5.72
N PHE A 102 6.98 26.08 5.15
CA PHE A 102 5.57 26.42 5.17
C PHE A 102 4.98 26.22 6.56
N HIS A 103 4.58 27.31 7.20
CA HIS A 103 4.03 27.30 8.55
C HIS A 103 2.52 27.05 8.53
N LYS A 104 2.06 25.94 9.11
CA LYS A 104 0.67 25.43 9.06
C LYS A 104 -0.39 26.41 9.63
N VAL A 105 -0.02 27.33 10.53
CA VAL A 105 -0.96 28.29 11.14
C VAL A 105 -1.03 29.58 10.34
N THR A 106 0.11 30.08 9.87
CA THR A 106 0.16 31.35 9.11
C THR A 106 -0.05 31.17 7.62
N HIS A 107 0.06 29.94 7.13
CA HIS A 107 0.01 29.55 5.70
C HIS A 107 1.05 30.32 4.85
N LYS A 108 2.22 30.60 5.45
CA LYS A 108 3.34 31.31 4.80
C LYS A 108 4.59 30.46 4.84
N GLY A 109 5.40 30.55 3.80
CA GLY A 109 6.67 29.84 3.63
C GLY A 109 6.71 29.04 2.35
N TYR A 110 7.89 28.48 2.05
CA TYR A 110 8.19 27.86 0.77
C TYR A 110 8.30 26.35 0.85
N LEU A 111 9.18 25.83 1.72
CA LEU A 111 9.52 24.40 1.80
C LEU A 111 8.39 23.63 2.51
N ARG A 112 7.93 22.52 1.92
CA ARG A 112 6.88 21.68 2.51
C ARG A 112 7.36 20.27 2.82
N HIS A 113 7.70 19.49 1.78
CA HIS A 113 8.05 18.08 1.95
C HIS A 113 9.19 17.68 1.01
N LEU A 114 9.87 16.61 1.37
CA LEU A 114 10.78 15.87 0.52
C LEU A 114 10.28 14.43 0.43
N LEU A 115 9.91 14.00 -0.77
CA LEU A 115 9.55 12.63 -1.06
C LEU A 115 10.74 11.93 -1.71
N VAL A 116 11.12 10.78 -1.16
CA VAL A 116 12.15 9.91 -1.75
C VAL A 116 11.55 8.52 -1.94
N ARG A 117 11.72 7.97 -3.13
CA ARG A 117 11.38 6.59 -3.48
C ARG A 117 12.58 5.89 -4.09
N LYS A 118 12.74 4.61 -3.78
CA LYS A 118 13.82 3.79 -4.34
C LYS A 118 13.29 2.43 -4.74
N ALA A 119 13.56 2.02 -5.97
CA ALA A 119 13.30 0.65 -6.42
C ALA A 119 14.26 -0.31 -5.73
N VAL A 120 13.72 -1.40 -5.20
CA VAL A 120 14.53 -2.37 -4.42
C VAL A 120 15.41 -3.20 -5.35
N LYS A 121 14.88 -3.60 -6.52
CA LYS A 121 15.60 -4.50 -7.46
C LYS A 121 16.48 -3.76 -8.45
N THR A 122 16.07 -2.58 -8.93
CA THR A 122 16.85 -1.82 -9.92
C THR A 122 17.79 -0.80 -9.27
N GLY A 123 17.49 -0.34 -8.04
CA GLY A 123 18.24 0.74 -7.38
C GLY A 123 17.91 2.13 -7.89
N ASP A 124 16.89 2.29 -8.74
CA ASP A 124 16.40 3.57 -9.25
C ASP A 124 15.87 4.43 -8.11
N ILE A 125 16.28 5.71 -8.07
CA ILE A 125 15.86 6.66 -7.05
C ILE A 125 15.12 7.82 -7.71
N LEU A 126 13.93 8.13 -7.17
CA LEU A 126 13.10 9.26 -7.53
C LEU A 126 12.98 10.19 -6.34
N ILE A 127 13.35 11.44 -6.52
CA ILE A 127 13.32 12.49 -5.50
C ILE A 127 12.30 13.52 -5.94
N ASP A 128 11.44 13.99 -5.06
CA ASP A 128 10.49 15.06 -5.32
C ASP A 128 10.52 16.07 -4.18
N LEU A 129 10.89 17.31 -4.48
CA LEU A 129 10.82 18.42 -3.55
C LEU A 129 9.48 19.11 -3.70
N ILE A 130 8.71 19.15 -2.63
CA ILE A 130 7.39 19.77 -2.60
C ILE A 130 7.49 21.14 -1.94
N THR A 131 7.05 22.17 -2.65
CA THR A 131 7.07 23.56 -2.17
C THR A 131 5.72 24.25 -2.39
N THR A 132 5.59 25.48 -1.89
CA THR A 132 4.52 26.40 -2.30
C THR A 132 4.97 27.23 -3.51
N THR A 133 4.01 27.94 -4.13
CA THR A 133 4.30 28.95 -5.17
C THR A 133 4.66 30.34 -4.59
N GLN A 134 4.76 30.47 -3.26
CA GLN A 134 4.99 31.78 -2.60
C GLN A 134 6.39 32.38 -2.85
N MET A 135 7.33 31.57 -3.30
CA MET A 135 8.69 32.00 -3.66
C MET A 135 9.14 31.26 -4.92
N GLU A 136 10.09 31.86 -5.62
CA GLU A 136 10.82 31.22 -6.71
C GLU A 136 12.26 30.94 -6.26
N TYR A 137 12.74 29.74 -6.52
CA TYR A 137 14.10 29.33 -6.21
C TYR A 137 14.59 28.33 -7.27
N SER A 138 15.79 28.57 -7.86
CA SER A 138 16.38 27.61 -8.79
C SER A 138 16.91 26.40 -8.05
N LEU A 139 16.53 25.22 -8.52
CA LEU A 139 16.97 23.93 -7.99
C LEU A 139 18.19 23.35 -8.72
N ASP A 140 18.78 24.08 -9.69
CA ASP A 140 19.91 23.59 -10.50
C ASP A 140 21.12 23.22 -9.63
N ALA A 141 21.47 24.07 -8.66
CA ALA A 141 22.58 23.81 -7.75
C ALA A 141 22.34 22.61 -6.86
N LEU A 142 21.11 22.44 -6.36
CA LEU A 142 20.73 21.24 -5.59
C LEU A 142 20.78 19.99 -6.48
N ALA A 143 20.31 20.08 -7.72
CA ALA A 143 20.38 18.96 -8.66
C ALA A 143 21.83 18.50 -8.91
N ASP A 144 22.77 19.44 -9.00
CA ASP A 144 24.20 19.12 -9.15
C ASP A 144 24.80 18.53 -7.88
N GLU A 145 24.43 19.03 -6.68
CA GLU A 145 24.81 18.43 -5.39
C GLU A 145 24.28 16.99 -5.26
N LEU A 146 23.00 16.75 -5.61
CA LEU A 146 22.39 15.42 -5.57
C LEU A 146 23.09 14.43 -6.52
N LYS A 147 23.43 14.85 -7.74
CA LYS A 147 24.19 14.03 -8.71
C LYS A 147 25.59 13.64 -8.21
N ALA A 148 26.19 14.48 -7.37
CA ALA A 148 27.53 14.25 -6.83
C ALA A 148 27.54 13.30 -5.62
N LEU A 149 26.39 12.88 -5.09
CA LEU A 149 26.31 11.96 -3.97
C LEU A 149 26.83 10.57 -4.36
N ASP A 150 27.59 9.97 -3.45
CA ASP A 150 28.02 8.57 -3.55
C ASP A 150 26.88 7.68 -3.02
N LEU A 151 25.96 7.30 -3.89
CA LEU A 151 24.78 6.47 -3.56
C LEU A 151 25.02 5.02 -4.01
N LYS A 152 24.37 4.08 -3.32
CA LYS A 152 24.31 2.67 -3.75
C LYS A 152 23.37 2.51 -4.96
N GLY A 153 22.26 3.26 -4.97
CA GLY A 153 21.36 3.38 -6.12
C GLY A 153 21.78 4.52 -7.05
N HIS A 154 20.91 4.87 -7.98
CA HIS A 154 21.13 5.96 -8.92
C HIS A 154 19.90 6.83 -9.07
N ILE A 155 20.08 8.15 -9.08
CA ILE A 155 18.97 9.09 -9.24
C ILE A 155 18.50 9.05 -10.69
N THR A 156 17.30 8.54 -10.92
CA THR A 156 16.62 8.51 -12.21
C THR A 156 15.79 9.75 -12.46
N GLY A 157 15.33 10.40 -11.39
CA GLY A 157 14.59 11.66 -11.49
C GLY A 157 14.69 12.52 -10.24
N PHE A 158 14.74 13.83 -10.47
CA PHE A 158 14.52 14.84 -9.45
C PHE A 158 13.42 15.78 -9.93
N LEU A 159 12.38 15.90 -9.13
CA LEU A 159 11.14 16.60 -9.44
C LEU A 159 10.94 17.77 -8.49
N HIS A 160 10.16 18.74 -8.95
CA HIS A 160 9.67 19.85 -8.16
C HIS A 160 8.15 19.91 -8.25
N THR A 161 7.48 19.58 -7.16
CA THR A 161 6.01 19.63 -7.07
C THR A 161 5.56 20.86 -6.29
N TYR A 162 4.58 21.58 -6.86
CA TYR A 162 3.94 22.72 -6.20
C TYR A 162 2.66 22.26 -5.49
N ASN A 163 2.49 22.73 -4.25
CA ASN A 163 1.34 22.40 -3.40
C ASN A 163 0.99 23.61 -2.52
N ASP A 164 -0.02 24.36 -2.90
CA ASP A 164 -0.50 25.52 -2.15
C ASP A 164 -1.67 25.19 -1.21
N SER A 165 -2.08 23.92 -1.13
CA SER A 165 -3.17 23.51 -0.24
C SER A 165 -2.85 23.80 1.22
N VAL A 166 -3.85 24.25 1.99
CA VAL A 166 -3.71 24.48 3.44
C VAL A 166 -3.60 23.18 4.23
N ALA A 167 -4.05 22.06 3.65
CA ALA A 167 -3.94 20.75 4.27
C ALA A 167 -2.49 20.26 4.27
N ASP A 168 -2.12 19.51 5.31
CA ASP A 168 -0.79 18.87 5.45
C ASP A 168 -0.69 17.58 4.63
N ALA A 169 -1.33 17.53 3.49
CA ALA A 169 -1.27 16.42 2.56
C ALA A 169 -0.56 16.85 1.29
N ILE A 170 0.29 15.99 0.77
CA ILE A 170 0.91 16.21 -0.54
C ILE A 170 -0.21 16.12 -1.58
N LYS A 171 -0.47 17.23 -2.25
CA LYS A 171 -1.33 17.32 -3.43
C LYS A 171 -0.47 17.71 -4.61
N ASN A 172 -0.60 16.98 -5.69
CA ASN A 172 0.05 17.31 -6.95
C ASN A 172 -0.83 18.34 -7.68
N GLU A 173 -0.50 19.63 -7.54
CA GLU A 173 -1.14 20.68 -8.34
C GLU A 173 -0.37 20.91 -9.66
N ARG A 174 0.95 20.84 -9.62
CA ARG A 174 1.85 20.91 -10.77
C ARG A 174 3.18 20.28 -10.40
N THR A 175 3.72 19.42 -11.25
CA THR A 175 5.05 18.84 -11.10
C THR A 175 5.91 19.20 -12.31
N GLU A 176 7.15 19.62 -12.06
CA GLU A 176 8.18 19.91 -13.06
C GLU A 176 9.33 18.93 -12.90
N ILE A 177 9.89 18.47 -14.01
CA ILE A 177 11.08 17.62 -14.01
C ILE A 177 12.31 18.54 -13.99
N VAL A 178 13.05 18.50 -12.87
CA VAL A 178 14.33 19.23 -12.74
C VAL A 178 15.45 18.42 -13.38
N LEU A 179 15.42 17.09 -13.21
CA LEU A 179 16.41 16.16 -13.75
C LEU A 179 15.76 14.82 -14.09
N GLY A 180 16.16 14.22 -15.22
CA GLY A 180 15.81 12.85 -15.57
C GLY A 180 14.34 12.66 -15.95
N GLN A 181 13.63 11.80 -15.25
CA GLN A 181 12.25 11.40 -15.55
C GLN A 181 11.38 11.39 -14.28
N ASP A 182 10.06 11.29 -14.46
CA ASP A 182 9.08 11.34 -13.38
C ASP A 182 8.61 9.95 -12.88
N PHE A 183 9.32 8.89 -13.23
CA PHE A 183 9.00 7.53 -12.86
C PHE A 183 10.24 6.65 -12.77
N PHE A 184 10.09 5.48 -12.17
CA PHE A 184 10.99 4.33 -12.29
C PHE A 184 10.18 3.03 -12.42
N TYR A 185 10.88 1.93 -12.65
CA TYR A 185 10.28 0.61 -12.63
C TYR A 185 10.70 -0.18 -11.40
N GLU A 186 9.73 -0.82 -10.75
CA GLU A 186 9.96 -1.81 -9.70
C GLU A 186 9.52 -3.18 -10.20
N GLU A 187 10.28 -4.21 -9.89
CA GLU A 187 9.93 -5.59 -10.20
C GLU A 187 9.32 -6.29 -8.97
N LEU A 188 8.20 -6.98 -9.16
CA LEU A 188 7.53 -7.75 -8.13
C LEU A 188 7.04 -9.09 -8.70
N LEU A 189 7.55 -10.20 -8.16
CA LEU A 189 7.23 -11.57 -8.60
C LEU A 189 7.32 -11.78 -10.13
N GLY A 190 8.32 -11.15 -10.76
CA GLY A 190 8.59 -11.26 -12.20
C GLY A 190 7.75 -10.35 -13.10
N LEU A 191 6.91 -9.48 -12.54
CA LEU A 191 6.22 -8.43 -13.27
C LEU A 191 6.86 -7.07 -12.96
N THR A 192 6.80 -6.16 -13.93
CA THR A 192 7.38 -4.83 -13.83
C THR A 192 6.28 -3.78 -13.69
N PHE A 193 6.42 -2.89 -12.72
CA PHE A 193 5.45 -1.85 -12.42
C PHE A 193 6.08 -0.47 -12.56
N ARG A 194 5.44 0.41 -13.34
CA ARG A 194 5.80 1.81 -13.43
C ARG A 194 5.33 2.55 -12.18
N ILE A 195 6.28 3.16 -11.47
CA ILE A 195 6.05 3.86 -10.20
C ILE A 195 6.33 5.35 -10.40
N THR A 196 5.33 6.19 -10.11
CA THR A 196 5.46 7.66 -10.08
C THR A 196 5.54 8.15 -8.62
N PRO A 197 5.86 9.42 -8.34
CA PRO A 197 5.96 9.93 -6.96
C PRO A 197 4.70 9.64 -6.13
N PHE A 198 3.53 9.82 -6.72
CA PHE A 198 2.24 9.78 -6.03
C PHE A 198 1.46 8.48 -6.20
N SER A 199 1.88 7.57 -7.10
CA SER A 199 1.21 6.28 -7.24
C SER A 199 1.31 5.45 -5.95
N PHE A 200 0.20 4.78 -5.61
CA PHE A 200 0.24 3.81 -4.52
C PHE A 200 1.08 2.60 -4.95
N PHE A 201 1.98 2.20 -4.11
CA PHE A 201 2.71 0.94 -4.19
C PHE A 201 3.14 0.54 -2.78
N GLN A 202 3.21 -0.76 -2.49
CA GLN A 202 3.61 -1.25 -1.17
C GLN A 202 5.02 -0.74 -0.81
N THR A 203 5.16 -0.24 0.41
CA THR A 203 6.41 0.42 0.85
C THR A 203 7.51 -0.55 1.27
N ASN A 204 7.26 -1.85 1.22
CA ASN A 204 8.21 -2.94 1.38
C ASN A 204 8.02 -3.91 0.22
N SER A 205 8.81 -3.81 -0.84
CA SER A 205 8.66 -4.62 -2.06
C SER A 205 8.86 -6.11 -1.78
N LEU A 206 9.88 -6.48 -1.01
CA LEU A 206 10.15 -7.89 -0.69
C LEU A 206 9.10 -8.49 0.25
N GLY A 207 8.63 -7.71 1.22
CA GLY A 207 7.49 -8.11 2.06
C GLY A 207 6.21 -8.27 1.26
N ALA A 208 5.98 -7.42 0.26
CA ALA A 208 4.84 -7.52 -0.65
C ALA A 208 4.89 -8.81 -1.50
N GLU A 209 6.07 -9.25 -1.92
CA GLU A 209 6.22 -10.57 -2.57
C GLU A 209 5.77 -11.71 -1.66
N VAL A 210 6.09 -11.66 -0.37
CA VAL A 210 5.62 -12.66 0.62
C VAL A 210 4.10 -12.59 0.80
N LEU A 211 3.54 -11.37 0.93
CA LEU A 211 2.11 -11.15 1.09
C LEU A 211 1.31 -11.68 -0.10
N TYR A 212 1.70 -11.30 -1.29
CA TYR A 212 0.98 -11.68 -2.51
C TYR A 212 1.19 -13.14 -2.91
N SER A 213 2.36 -13.72 -2.60
CA SER A 213 2.57 -15.17 -2.72
C SER A 213 1.65 -15.94 -1.78
N THR A 214 1.45 -15.46 -0.55
CA THR A 214 0.51 -16.07 0.40
C THR A 214 -0.93 -15.99 -0.10
N ALA A 215 -1.37 -14.84 -0.59
CA ALA A 215 -2.69 -14.70 -1.19
C ALA A 215 -2.88 -15.62 -2.40
N ARG A 216 -1.87 -15.75 -3.25
CA ARG A 216 -1.87 -16.64 -4.41
C ARG A 216 -1.91 -18.13 -4.02
N GLU A 217 -1.19 -18.53 -2.98
CA GLU A 217 -1.26 -19.88 -2.39
C GLU A 217 -2.68 -20.20 -1.91
N TYR A 218 -3.37 -19.23 -1.29
CA TYR A 218 -4.74 -19.38 -0.79
C TYR A 218 -5.77 -19.51 -1.91
N ILE A 219 -5.56 -18.81 -3.01
CA ILE A 219 -6.42 -18.93 -4.20
C ILE A 219 -6.28 -20.30 -4.87
N GLY A 220 -5.08 -20.88 -4.88
CA GLY A 220 -4.78 -22.16 -5.50
C GLY A 220 -4.82 -22.11 -7.04
N THR A 221 -5.24 -23.20 -7.67
CA THR A 221 -5.25 -23.33 -9.15
C THR A 221 -6.50 -22.70 -9.74
N THR A 222 -6.33 -21.75 -10.67
CA THR A 222 -7.41 -20.90 -11.21
C THR A 222 -7.36 -20.70 -12.73
N LYS A 223 -6.66 -21.57 -13.47
CA LYS A 223 -6.45 -21.41 -14.93
C LYS A 223 -7.72 -21.29 -15.76
N ASP A 224 -8.84 -21.82 -15.27
CA ASP A 224 -10.16 -21.80 -15.88
C ASP A 224 -11.13 -20.84 -15.21
N LYS A 225 -10.68 -20.09 -14.20
CA LYS A 225 -11.52 -19.26 -13.33
C LYS A 225 -11.39 -17.76 -13.60
N THR A 226 -12.49 -17.05 -13.35
CA THR A 226 -12.54 -15.58 -13.33
C THR A 226 -12.33 -15.09 -11.88
N VAL A 227 -11.36 -14.23 -11.69
CA VAL A 227 -11.01 -13.64 -10.40
C VAL A 227 -11.41 -12.17 -10.39
N PHE A 228 -12.12 -11.73 -9.35
CA PHE A 228 -12.33 -10.31 -9.10
C PHE A 228 -11.36 -9.83 -8.02
N ASP A 229 -10.67 -8.74 -8.30
CA ASP A 229 -9.82 -8.00 -7.36
C ASP A 229 -10.55 -6.69 -7.03
N LEU A 230 -11.23 -6.68 -5.89
CA LEU A 230 -12.03 -5.52 -5.47
C LEU A 230 -11.19 -4.64 -4.52
N TYR A 231 -11.17 -3.34 -4.79
CA TYR A 231 -10.25 -2.34 -4.23
C TYR A 231 -8.83 -2.50 -4.81
N SER A 232 -8.74 -2.67 -6.14
CA SER A 232 -7.51 -3.13 -6.81
C SER A 232 -6.37 -2.11 -6.85
N GLY A 233 -6.60 -0.84 -6.48
CA GLY A 233 -5.58 0.20 -6.55
C GLY A 233 -4.95 0.29 -7.94
N THR A 234 -3.63 0.27 -8.02
CA THR A 234 -2.88 0.23 -9.29
C THR A 234 -2.84 -1.16 -9.95
N GLY A 235 -3.72 -2.07 -9.53
CA GLY A 235 -3.90 -3.39 -10.13
C GLY A 235 -2.78 -4.38 -9.85
N THR A 236 -2.00 -4.18 -8.81
CA THR A 236 -0.84 -5.05 -8.51
C THR A 236 -1.29 -6.48 -8.25
N ILE A 237 -2.28 -6.70 -7.39
CA ILE A 237 -2.79 -8.04 -7.06
C ILE A 237 -3.42 -8.68 -8.30
N ALA A 238 -4.30 -7.96 -9.00
CA ALA A 238 -4.93 -8.44 -10.23
C ALA A 238 -3.89 -8.94 -11.25
N GLN A 239 -2.83 -8.16 -11.49
CA GLN A 239 -1.77 -8.51 -12.41
C GLN A 239 -0.97 -9.73 -11.94
N LEU A 240 -0.66 -9.82 -10.66
CA LEU A 240 0.05 -10.99 -10.09
C LEU A 240 -0.78 -12.27 -10.14
N MET A 241 -2.12 -12.17 -10.14
CA MET A 241 -3.02 -13.31 -10.31
C MET A 241 -3.21 -13.72 -11.79
N ALA A 242 -3.04 -12.79 -12.71
CA ALA A 242 -3.29 -13.02 -14.13
C ALA A 242 -2.58 -14.26 -14.73
N PRO A 243 -1.28 -14.54 -14.43
CA PRO A 243 -0.62 -15.72 -14.99
C PRO A 243 -1.23 -17.07 -14.59
N VAL A 244 -2.04 -17.09 -13.53
CA VAL A 244 -2.68 -18.31 -13.00
C VAL A 244 -4.20 -18.32 -13.14
N ALA A 245 -4.81 -17.28 -13.71
CA ALA A 245 -6.25 -17.14 -13.90
C ALA A 245 -6.63 -17.08 -15.40
N LYS A 246 -7.88 -17.43 -15.73
CA LYS A 246 -8.45 -17.27 -17.06
C LYS A 246 -8.68 -15.78 -17.38
N LYS A 247 -9.24 -15.06 -16.42
CA LYS A 247 -9.55 -13.63 -16.50
C LYS A 247 -9.45 -13.02 -15.11
N VAL A 248 -8.96 -11.80 -15.02
CA VAL A 248 -8.96 -11.01 -13.78
C VAL A 248 -9.62 -9.68 -14.03
N ILE A 249 -10.57 -9.30 -13.19
CA ILE A 249 -11.24 -8.00 -13.23
C ILE A 249 -10.91 -7.24 -11.95
N GLY A 250 -10.19 -6.13 -12.10
CA GLY A 250 -9.90 -5.19 -11.01
C GLY A 250 -10.94 -4.06 -10.96
N VAL A 251 -11.41 -3.73 -9.77
CA VAL A 251 -12.33 -2.59 -9.52
C VAL A 251 -11.69 -1.63 -8.55
N GLU A 252 -11.57 -0.36 -8.95
CA GLU A 252 -10.96 0.70 -8.15
C GLU A 252 -11.72 2.02 -8.37
N ILE A 253 -11.90 2.79 -7.29
CA ILE A 253 -12.63 4.05 -7.32
C ILE A 253 -11.81 5.21 -7.90
N VAL A 254 -10.47 5.16 -7.76
CA VAL A 254 -9.55 6.20 -8.22
C VAL A 254 -9.21 5.97 -9.68
N GLU A 255 -9.70 6.84 -10.57
CA GLU A 255 -9.54 6.69 -12.02
C GLU A 255 -8.07 6.69 -12.45
N GLU A 256 -7.23 7.53 -11.85
CA GLU A 256 -5.80 7.59 -12.13
C GLU A 256 -5.09 6.26 -11.79
N ALA A 257 -5.52 5.59 -10.71
CA ALA A 257 -5.00 4.28 -10.36
C ALA A 257 -5.40 3.21 -11.40
N VAL A 258 -6.64 3.29 -11.92
CA VAL A 258 -7.12 2.39 -12.99
C VAL A 258 -6.36 2.62 -14.29
N VAL A 259 -6.06 3.86 -14.65
CA VAL A 259 -5.20 4.17 -15.81
C VAL A 259 -3.83 3.54 -15.64
N ALA A 260 -3.18 3.74 -14.49
CA ALA A 260 -1.87 3.13 -14.19
C ALA A 260 -1.93 1.60 -14.21
N ALA A 261 -3.02 0.99 -13.71
CA ALA A 261 -3.23 -0.45 -13.74
C ALA A 261 -3.29 -0.99 -15.19
N ARG A 262 -4.00 -0.29 -16.08
CA ARG A 262 -4.08 -0.65 -17.50
C ARG A 262 -2.74 -0.53 -18.22
N GLU A 263 -2.00 0.55 -17.96
CA GLU A 263 -0.67 0.77 -18.52
C GLU A 263 0.32 -0.31 -18.07
N ASN A 264 0.34 -0.64 -16.77
CA ASN A 264 1.19 -1.70 -16.23
C ASN A 264 0.80 -3.09 -16.77
N ALA A 265 -0.49 -3.40 -16.89
CA ALA A 265 -0.94 -4.66 -17.47
C ALA A 265 -0.54 -4.79 -18.95
N ALA A 266 -0.66 -3.71 -19.73
CA ALA A 266 -0.21 -3.67 -21.12
C ALA A 266 1.31 -3.84 -21.23
N HIS A 267 2.08 -3.17 -20.37
CA HIS A 267 3.54 -3.30 -20.29
C HIS A 267 3.97 -4.73 -19.99
N ASN A 268 3.26 -5.41 -19.10
CA ASN A 268 3.50 -6.82 -18.74
C ASN A 268 2.88 -7.83 -19.73
N GLY A 269 2.20 -7.38 -20.78
CA GLY A 269 1.55 -8.26 -21.77
C GLY A 269 0.36 -9.07 -21.22
N LEU A 270 -0.28 -8.60 -20.15
CA LEU A 270 -1.37 -9.29 -19.44
C LEU A 270 -2.73 -8.94 -20.06
N THR A 271 -3.05 -9.57 -21.20
CA THR A 271 -4.29 -9.30 -21.93
C THR A 271 -5.56 -9.81 -21.24
N GLN A 272 -5.45 -10.67 -20.25
CA GLN A 272 -6.55 -11.22 -19.45
C GLN A 272 -6.95 -10.33 -18.27
N CYS A 273 -6.23 -9.22 -18.02
CA CYS A 273 -6.60 -8.21 -17.01
C CYS A 273 -7.55 -7.18 -17.60
N GLU A 274 -8.64 -6.92 -16.90
CA GLU A 274 -9.58 -5.82 -17.16
C GLU A 274 -9.69 -4.96 -15.90
N PHE A 275 -9.72 -3.63 -16.07
CA PHE A 275 -9.84 -2.70 -14.93
C PHE A 275 -10.99 -1.74 -15.12
N ILE A 276 -11.83 -1.63 -14.09
CA ILE A 276 -13.05 -0.82 -14.07
C ILE A 276 -12.87 0.28 -13.03
N ALA A 277 -13.03 1.54 -13.48
CA ALA A 277 -13.05 2.69 -12.59
C ALA A 277 -14.45 2.86 -12.00
N GLY A 278 -14.56 2.87 -10.68
CA GLY A 278 -15.81 3.14 -9.98
C GLY A 278 -15.85 2.59 -8.55
N ASP A 279 -16.83 3.09 -7.82
CA ASP A 279 -17.12 2.60 -6.46
C ASP A 279 -17.67 1.18 -6.55
N VAL A 280 -17.02 0.23 -5.86
CA VAL A 280 -17.43 -1.19 -5.80
C VAL A 280 -18.93 -1.32 -5.52
N LEU A 281 -19.47 -0.53 -4.58
CA LEU A 281 -20.89 -0.54 -4.24
C LEU A 281 -21.82 -0.23 -5.41
N LYS A 282 -21.34 0.56 -6.38
CA LYS A 282 -22.16 1.04 -7.51
C LYS A 282 -21.97 0.19 -8.75
N VAL A 283 -20.71 -0.18 -9.06
CA VAL A 283 -20.38 -0.82 -10.36
C VAL A 283 -20.51 -2.33 -10.33
N ILE A 284 -20.52 -2.93 -9.15
CA ILE A 284 -20.51 -4.40 -8.99
C ILE A 284 -21.73 -5.07 -9.65
N ASP A 285 -22.89 -4.40 -9.66
CA ASP A 285 -24.12 -4.91 -10.25
C ASP A 285 -24.11 -4.82 -11.81
N ASP A 286 -23.25 -3.97 -12.39
CA ASP A 286 -23.15 -3.74 -13.83
C ASP A 286 -22.10 -4.63 -14.51
N ILE A 287 -21.28 -5.35 -13.73
CA ILE A 287 -20.26 -6.25 -14.27
C ILE A 287 -20.94 -7.52 -14.80
N LYS A 288 -20.81 -7.75 -16.12
CA LYS A 288 -21.44 -8.89 -16.79
C LYS A 288 -20.84 -10.24 -16.44
N ASP A 289 -19.53 -10.26 -16.18
CA ASP A 289 -18.84 -11.48 -15.76
C ASP A 289 -19.23 -11.83 -14.32
N LYS A 290 -19.23 -13.12 -14.03
CA LYS A 290 -19.41 -13.63 -12.66
C LYS A 290 -18.07 -14.11 -12.15
N PRO A 291 -17.67 -13.74 -10.93
CA PRO A 291 -16.45 -14.26 -10.35
C PRO A 291 -16.62 -15.71 -9.91
N ASP A 292 -15.57 -16.49 -10.04
CA ASP A 292 -15.41 -17.77 -9.36
C ASP A 292 -14.69 -17.59 -8.02
N ILE A 293 -13.85 -16.55 -7.92
CA ILE A 293 -13.08 -16.18 -6.73
C ILE A 293 -13.05 -14.67 -6.60
N ILE A 294 -13.11 -14.18 -5.37
CA ILE A 294 -12.96 -12.75 -5.06
C ILE A 294 -11.75 -12.55 -4.16
N ILE A 295 -10.93 -11.53 -4.47
CA ILE A 295 -9.88 -11.01 -3.61
C ILE A 295 -10.34 -9.65 -3.09
N LEU A 296 -10.15 -9.43 -1.81
CA LEU A 296 -10.48 -8.20 -1.11
C LEU A 296 -9.21 -7.64 -0.45
N ASP A 297 -8.80 -6.44 -0.85
CA ASP A 297 -7.73 -5.66 -0.20
C ASP A 297 -8.26 -4.25 0.12
N PRO A 298 -9.24 -4.14 1.04
CA PRO A 298 -9.89 -2.87 1.33
C PRO A 298 -8.99 -1.92 2.12
N PRO A 299 -9.34 -0.62 2.18
CA PRO A 299 -8.63 0.36 3.01
C PRO A 299 -8.67 0.00 4.50
N ARG A 300 -7.85 0.70 5.29
CA ARG A 300 -7.66 0.47 6.74
C ARG A 300 -8.96 0.35 7.56
N ASP A 301 -10.01 1.02 7.14
CA ASP A 301 -11.30 0.98 7.81
C ASP A 301 -12.15 -0.24 7.47
N GLY A 302 -11.64 -1.15 6.62
CA GLY A 302 -12.34 -2.33 6.16
C GLY A 302 -13.38 -2.01 5.07
N ILE A 303 -14.28 -2.95 4.81
CA ILE A 303 -15.26 -2.82 3.75
C ILE A 303 -16.47 -2.03 4.26
N HIS A 304 -16.99 -1.15 3.40
CA HIS A 304 -18.18 -0.37 3.72
C HIS A 304 -19.37 -1.31 4.02
N PRO A 305 -20.12 -1.11 5.13
CA PRO A 305 -21.19 -2.05 5.58
C PRO A 305 -22.28 -2.34 4.55
N LYS A 306 -22.50 -1.44 3.57
CA LYS A 306 -23.46 -1.68 2.47
C LYS A 306 -22.84 -2.43 1.30
N ALA A 307 -21.50 -2.35 1.11
CA ALA A 307 -20.82 -3.03 0.01
C ALA A 307 -20.59 -4.51 0.34
N LEU A 308 -20.22 -4.83 1.57
CA LEU A 308 -19.90 -6.18 1.98
C LEU A 308 -21.02 -7.19 1.66
N PRO A 309 -22.31 -6.97 2.03
CA PRO A 309 -23.38 -7.91 1.66
C PRO A 309 -23.56 -8.09 0.15
N LYS A 310 -23.37 -7.02 -0.65
CA LYS A 310 -23.43 -7.12 -2.11
C LYS A 310 -22.33 -8.02 -2.67
N ILE A 311 -21.09 -7.83 -2.20
CA ILE A 311 -19.94 -8.65 -2.58
C ILE A 311 -20.22 -10.11 -2.24
N LEU A 312 -20.67 -10.39 -1.03
CA LEU A 312 -20.95 -11.76 -0.55
C LEU A 312 -22.13 -12.42 -1.29
N SER A 313 -23.06 -11.63 -1.84
CA SER A 313 -24.22 -12.14 -2.60
C SER A 313 -23.84 -12.81 -3.93
N TYR A 314 -22.60 -12.64 -4.43
CA TYR A 314 -22.09 -13.45 -5.53
C TYR A 314 -22.05 -14.94 -5.21
N GLY A 315 -21.96 -15.30 -3.92
CA GLY A 315 -21.96 -16.70 -3.48
C GLY A 315 -20.81 -17.52 -4.03
N VAL A 316 -19.64 -16.89 -4.23
CA VAL A 316 -18.44 -17.57 -4.72
C VAL A 316 -17.96 -18.60 -3.69
N ASP A 317 -17.34 -19.68 -4.16
CA ASP A 317 -16.87 -20.74 -3.26
C ASP A 317 -15.74 -20.24 -2.34
N HIS A 318 -14.86 -19.34 -2.82
CA HIS A 318 -13.73 -18.85 -2.05
C HIS A 318 -13.56 -17.33 -2.16
N ILE A 319 -13.21 -16.71 -1.04
CA ILE A 319 -12.80 -15.32 -0.95
C ILE A 319 -11.44 -15.27 -0.23
N VAL A 320 -10.48 -14.53 -0.76
CA VAL A 320 -9.24 -14.17 -0.06
C VAL A 320 -9.36 -12.74 0.42
N TYR A 321 -9.26 -12.52 1.72
CA TYR A 321 -9.29 -11.20 2.33
C TYR A 321 -7.89 -10.83 2.84
N ILE A 322 -7.32 -9.75 2.34
CA ILE A 322 -6.06 -9.15 2.79
C ILE A 322 -6.41 -7.94 3.65
N SER A 323 -5.78 -7.77 4.80
CA SER A 323 -6.08 -6.67 5.71
C SER A 323 -4.85 -6.12 6.40
N CYS A 324 -4.63 -4.82 6.27
CA CYS A 324 -3.61 -4.08 7.01
C CYS A 324 -4.01 -3.72 8.46
N LYS A 325 -5.25 -4.07 8.89
CA LYS A 325 -5.76 -3.78 10.23
C LYS A 325 -6.67 -4.90 10.74
N ALA A 326 -6.12 -5.78 11.55
CA ALA A 326 -6.81 -6.95 12.08
C ALA A 326 -8.15 -6.65 12.79
N SER A 327 -8.30 -5.48 13.44
CA SER A 327 -9.57 -5.10 14.09
C SER A 327 -10.69 -4.77 13.10
N SER A 328 -10.37 -4.21 11.93
CA SER A 328 -11.35 -4.00 10.85
C SER A 328 -11.74 -5.32 10.20
N LEU A 329 -10.76 -6.19 9.96
CA LEU A 329 -10.99 -7.56 9.50
C LEU A 329 -11.92 -8.33 10.46
N ALA A 330 -11.63 -8.32 11.77
CA ALA A 330 -12.45 -9.00 12.78
C ALA A 330 -13.90 -8.52 12.74
N ARG A 331 -14.15 -7.22 12.60
CA ARG A 331 -15.50 -6.67 12.44
C ARG A 331 -16.19 -7.19 11.17
N ASP A 332 -15.50 -7.19 10.04
CA ASP A 332 -16.05 -7.60 8.75
C ASP A 332 -16.33 -9.13 8.74
N LEU A 333 -15.50 -9.93 9.41
CA LEU A 333 -15.67 -11.39 9.56
C LEU A 333 -16.99 -11.75 10.25
N VAL A 334 -17.50 -10.93 11.16
CA VAL A 334 -18.82 -11.17 11.78
C VAL A 334 -19.90 -11.19 10.70
N THR A 335 -19.97 -10.16 9.86
CA THR A 335 -20.93 -10.09 8.76
C THR A 335 -20.71 -11.18 7.71
N ILE A 336 -19.47 -11.51 7.40
CA ILE A 336 -19.09 -12.55 6.44
C ILE A 336 -19.63 -13.91 6.90
N GLN A 337 -19.46 -14.24 8.17
CA GLN A 337 -19.96 -15.49 8.76
C GLN A 337 -21.50 -15.51 8.83
N ASP A 338 -22.17 -14.40 9.13
CA ASP A 338 -23.62 -14.29 9.13
C ASP A 338 -24.22 -14.56 7.73
N MET A 339 -23.43 -14.34 6.66
CA MET A 339 -23.80 -14.60 5.27
C MET A 339 -23.37 -15.98 4.74
N GLY A 340 -23.01 -16.91 5.62
CA GLY A 340 -22.77 -18.32 5.28
C GLY A 340 -21.32 -18.67 4.90
N TYR A 341 -20.38 -17.75 5.06
CA TYR A 341 -18.96 -18.05 4.90
C TYR A 341 -18.33 -18.52 6.21
N SER A 342 -17.32 -19.33 6.12
CA SER A 342 -16.45 -19.72 7.23
C SER A 342 -15.00 -19.43 6.91
N VAL A 343 -14.23 -19.12 7.94
CA VAL A 343 -12.79 -19.01 7.84
C VAL A 343 -12.20 -20.42 7.75
N GLU A 344 -11.42 -20.69 6.70
CA GLU A 344 -10.65 -21.93 6.58
C GLU A 344 -9.29 -21.78 7.23
N LYS A 345 -8.55 -20.74 6.83
CA LYS A 345 -7.23 -20.47 7.38
C LYS A 345 -6.87 -19.01 7.36
N ALA A 346 -5.90 -18.64 8.19
CA ALA A 346 -5.38 -17.30 8.30
C ALA A 346 -3.86 -17.32 8.49
N CYS A 347 -3.17 -16.37 7.86
CA CYS A 347 -1.74 -16.14 8.01
C CYS A 347 -1.46 -14.64 8.18
N CYS A 348 -0.54 -14.30 9.07
CA CYS A 348 0.01 -12.95 9.16
C CYS A 348 1.24 -12.81 8.27
N VAL A 349 1.51 -11.60 7.79
CA VAL A 349 2.74 -11.24 7.08
C VAL A 349 3.30 -9.97 7.70
N ASP A 350 4.57 -10.01 8.12
CA ASP A 350 5.24 -8.85 8.68
C ASP A 350 5.79 -7.93 7.58
N MET A 351 4.91 -7.10 7.05
CA MET A 351 5.27 -6.07 6.07
C MET A 351 6.10 -4.91 6.67
N PHE A 352 6.02 -4.72 7.99
CA PHE A 352 6.52 -3.53 8.67
C PHE A 352 7.30 -3.90 9.94
N PRO A 353 8.48 -4.56 9.80
CA PRO A 353 9.38 -4.81 10.94
C PRO A 353 9.63 -3.57 11.78
N MET A 354 9.86 -3.74 13.07
CA MET A 354 10.07 -2.67 14.06
C MET A 354 8.86 -1.74 14.30
N THR A 355 7.72 -2.05 13.72
CA THR A 355 6.45 -1.31 13.95
C THR A 355 5.38 -2.23 14.54
N GLY A 356 4.26 -1.67 14.99
CA GLY A 356 3.11 -2.44 15.45
C GLY A 356 2.17 -2.93 14.33
N ASN A 357 2.46 -2.60 13.06
CA ASN A 357 1.62 -2.97 11.93
C ASN A 357 1.91 -4.40 11.46
N VAL A 358 0.87 -5.08 10.97
CA VAL A 358 0.94 -6.43 10.42
C VAL A 358 -0.16 -6.60 9.39
N GLU A 359 0.14 -7.28 8.28
CA GLU A 359 -0.86 -7.70 7.30
C GLU A 359 -1.43 -9.06 7.70
N THR A 360 -2.69 -9.30 7.37
CA THR A 360 -3.37 -10.56 7.64
C THR A 360 -4.07 -11.03 6.37
N VAL A 361 -3.79 -12.26 5.95
CA VAL A 361 -4.45 -12.92 4.82
C VAL A 361 -5.38 -14.00 5.36
N VAL A 362 -6.64 -13.99 4.93
CA VAL A 362 -7.65 -14.96 5.35
C VAL A 362 -8.27 -15.61 4.13
N LEU A 363 -8.35 -16.94 4.14
CA LEU A 363 -9.14 -17.71 3.19
C LEU A 363 -10.51 -18.00 3.78
N LEU A 364 -11.53 -17.63 3.03
CA LEU A 364 -12.94 -17.83 3.35
C LEU A 364 -13.57 -18.80 2.36
N SER A 365 -14.39 -19.73 2.84
CA SER A 365 -15.19 -20.61 2.02
C SER A 365 -16.68 -20.46 2.29
N HIS A 366 -17.47 -20.52 1.23
CA HIS A 366 -18.92 -20.52 1.33
C HIS A 366 -19.43 -21.95 1.60
N LYS A 367 -20.04 -22.15 2.75
CA LYS A 367 -20.75 -23.42 3.03
C LYS A 367 -22.05 -23.42 2.22
N LYS A 368 -22.05 -24.10 1.09
CA LYS A 368 -23.34 -24.45 0.44
C LYS A 368 -24.11 -25.29 1.43
N PRO A 369 -25.38 -24.99 1.72
CA PRO A 369 -26.20 -25.89 2.55
C PRO A 369 -26.20 -27.26 1.88
N ASP A 370 -25.86 -28.30 2.62
CA ASP A 370 -25.99 -29.68 2.15
C ASP A 370 -27.44 -29.88 1.68
N GLY A 371 -27.59 -30.03 0.35
CA GLY A 371 -28.89 -29.96 -0.33
C GLY A 371 -29.81 -31.15 -0.13
N HIS A 372 -29.96 -31.66 1.09
CA HIS A 372 -30.98 -32.66 1.45
C HIS A 372 -31.64 -32.32 2.76
N ILE A 373 -32.79 -31.63 2.67
CA ILE A 373 -33.79 -31.65 3.75
C ILE A 373 -34.57 -32.97 3.60
N ASN A 374 -34.28 -33.97 4.40
CA ASN A 374 -35.13 -35.15 4.52
C ASN A 374 -36.41 -34.75 5.29
N VAL A 375 -37.46 -34.36 4.57
CA VAL A 375 -38.77 -34.14 5.15
C VAL A 375 -39.46 -35.50 5.22
N LYS A 376 -39.57 -36.08 6.42
CA LYS A 376 -40.43 -37.23 6.66
C LYS A 376 -41.86 -36.73 6.81
N VAL A 377 -42.70 -36.88 5.80
CA VAL A 377 -44.12 -36.60 5.91
C VAL A 377 -44.81 -37.88 6.38
N GLU A 378 -45.27 -37.91 7.62
CA GLU A 378 -46.18 -38.95 8.11
C GLU A 378 -47.58 -38.52 7.73
N PHE A 379 -48.22 -39.29 6.84
CA PHE A 379 -49.66 -39.19 6.60
C PHE A 379 -50.41 -40.01 7.65
N GLY A 380 -51.22 -39.35 8.48
CA GLY A 380 -52.15 -39.97 9.40
C GLY A 380 -53.42 -40.36 8.69
#